data_16e2088f0624de5f760bfb62ed5a3d23
#
_entry.id   16e2088f0624de5f760bfb62ed5a3d23
#
_cell.length_a   1.000
_cell.length_b   1.000
_cell.length_c   1.000
_cell.angle_alpha   90.00
_cell.angle_beta   90.00
_cell.angle_gamma   90.00
#
_symmetry.space_group_name_H-M   'P 1'
#
loop_
_entity.id
_entity.type
_entity.pdbx_description
1 polymer ?
#
loop_
_entity_poly.entity_id
_entity_poly.type
_entity_poly.pdbx_seq_one_letter_code
_entity_poly.pdbx_strand_id
1 'polypeptide(L)' 'MTNEEIKGWIEKNLVMQDEARSITGQSVPGFNQSVTTGRITPFVEFGTARKTRLYLRSDLEEYAKNKRK' A
#
# COMPACT_ATOMS: atom_id res chain seq x y z
N MET A 1 -17.15 15.31 6.89
CA MET A 1 -16.64 14.04 7.42
C MET A 1 -16.16 14.23 8.83
N THR A 2 -16.55 13.34 9.72
CA THR A 2 -16.05 13.39 11.08
C THR A 2 -14.72 12.66 11.16
N ASN A 3 -13.98 12.90 12.24
CA ASN A 3 -12.71 12.21 12.44
C ASN A 3 -12.90 10.69 12.51
N GLU A 4 -14.00 10.26 13.09
CA GLU A 4 -14.28 8.84 13.20
C GLU A 4 -14.56 8.22 11.83
N GLU A 5 -15.23 8.95 10.97
CA GLU A 5 -15.49 8.47 9.63
C GLU A 5 -14.19 8.37 8.83
N ILE A 6 -13.34 9.37 8.97
CA ILE A 6 -12.05 9.36 8.29
C ILE A 6 -11.21 8.19 8.78
N LYS A 7 -11.16 8.00 10.08
CA LYS A 7 -10.38 6.90 10.67
C LYS A 7 -10.89 5.55 10.16
N GLY A 8 -12.21 5.38 10.14
CA GLY A 8 -12.79 4.13 9.67
C GLY A 8 -12.47 3.87 8.21
N TRP A 9 -12.52 4.92 7.39
CA TRP A 9 -12.17 4.79 5.98
C TRP A 9 -10.72 4.37 5.82
N ILE A 10 -9.82 4.98 6.59
CA ILE A 10 -8.40 4.66 6.52
C ILE A 10 -8.16 3.21 6.92
N GLU A 11 -8.75 2.79 8.04
CA GLU A 11 -8.56 1.44 8.52
C GLU A 11 -9.08 0.40 7.54
N LYS A 12 -10.13 0.73 6.82
CA LYS A 12 -10.73 -0.19 5.89
C LYS A 12 -10.02 -0.22 4.55
N ASN A 13 -9.49 0.91 4.11
CA ASN A 13 -9.01 1.04 2.74
C ASN A 13 -7.50 1.20 2.60
N LEU A 14 -6.80 1.60 3.64
CA LEU A 14 -5.37 1.80 3.57
C LEU A 14 -4.63 0.75 4.38
N VAL A 15 -3.48 0.34 3.90
CA VAL A 15 -2.67 -0.67 4.58
C VAL A 15 -1.22 -0.22 4.57
N MET A 16 -0.45 -0.75 5.51
CA MET A 16 0.98 -0.52 5.56
C MET A 16 1.69 -1.64 4.80
N GLN A 17 3.02 -1.53 4.74
CA GLN A 17 3.80 -2.42 3.91
C GLN A 17 3.59 -3.90 4.22
N ASP A 18 3.52 -4.24 5.50
CA ASP A 18 3.39 -5.66 5.87
C ASP A 18 2.14 -6.28 5.28
N GLU A 19 1.02 -5.61 5.42
CA GLU A 19 -0.22 -6.12 4.87
C GLU A 19 -0.24 -6.00 3.36
N ALA A 20 0.36 -4.94 2.83
CA ALA A 20 0.44 -4.76 1.38
C ALA A 20 1.18 -5.92 0.73
N ARG A 21 2.28 -6.35 1.33
CA ARG A 21 3.01 -7.50 0.82
C ARG A 21 2.18 -8.76 0.83
N SER A 22 1.39 -8.92 1.89
CA SER A 22 0.52 -10.07 1.98
C SER A 22 -0.52 -10.08 0.86
N ILE A 23 -1.08 -8.92 0.56
CA ILE A 23 -2.07 -8.80 -0.50
C ILE A 23 -1.47 -9.12 -1.86
N THR A 24 -0.26 -8.61 -2.12
CA THR A 24 0.39 -8.83 -3.43
C THR A 24 1.20 -10.11 -3.50
N GLY A 25 1.42 -10.77 -2.36
CA GLY A 25 2.18 -12.02 -2.33
C GLY A 25 3.65 -11.83 -2.61
N GLN A 26 4.22 -10.69 -2.21
CA GLN A 26 5.61 -10.38 -2.52
C GLN A 26 6.49 -10.41 -1.29
N SER A 27 7.77 -10.71 -1.50
CA SER A 27 8.78 -10.57 -0.46
C SER A 27 9.11 -9.10 -0.25
N VAL A 28 9.88 -8.81 0.82
CA VAL A 28 10.27 -7.42 1.08
C VAL A 28 11.03 -6.82 -0.11
N PRO A 29 12.09 -7.47 -0.63
CA PRO A 29 12.79 -6.87 -1.77
C PRO A 29 11.92 -6.75 -3.01
N GLY A 30 11.05 -7.72 -3.25
CA GLY A 30 10.17 -7.66 -4.41
C GLY A 30 9.19 -6.53 -4.33
N PHE A 31 8.59 -6.34 -3.15
CA PHE A 31 7.66 -5.25 -2.96
C PHE A 31 8.37 -3.90 -3.07
N ASN A 32 9.53 -3.77 -2.45
CA ASN A 32 10.29 -2.52 -2.53
C ASN A 32 10.65 -2.18 -3.96
N GLN A 33 11.00 -3.18 -4.75
CA GLN A 33 11.32 -2.96 -6.15
C GLN A 33 10.10 -2.48 -6.92
N SER A 34 8.93 -3.04 -6.64
CA SER A 34 7.70 -2.60 -7.30
C SER A 34 7.39 -1.15 -6.99
N VAL A 35 7.64 -0.73 -5.74
CA VAL A 35 7.44 0.67 -5.36
C VAL A 35 8.47 1.56 -6.04
N THR A 36 9.72 1.15 -6.04
CA THR A 36 10.80 1.93 -6.64
C THR A 36 10.60 2.12 -8.13
N THR A 37 10.13 1.09 -8.82
CA THR A 37 9.92 1.17 -10.28
C THR A 37 8.60 1.81 -10.66
N GLY A 38 7.79 2.19 -9.68
CA GLY A 38 6.53 2.86 -9.94
C GLY A 38 5.36 1.95 -10.26
N ARG A 39 5.53 0.65 -10.11
CA ARG A 39 4.44 -0.28 -10.35
C ARG A 39 3.41 -0.21 -9.24
N ILE A 40 3.86 0.07 -8.02
CA ILE A 40 2.99 0.29 -6.88
C ILE A 40 3.28 1.69 -6.37
N THR A 41 2.25 2.51 -6.26
CA THR A 41 2.40 3.89 -5.79
C THR A 41 1.70 4.02 -4.45
N PRO A 42 2.38 4.54 -3.42
CA PRO A 42 1.70 4.75 -2.14
C PRO A 42 0.60 5.79 -2.28
N PHE A 43 -0.49 5.58 -1.56
CA PHE A 43 -1.59 6.53 -1.56
C PHE A 43 -1.22 7.79 -0.80
N VAL A 44 -0.55 7.62 0.36
CA VAL A 44 -0.03 8.75 1.10
C VAL A 44 1.32 8.36 1.69
N GLU A 45 2.17 9.38 1.92
CA GLU A 45 3.50 9.18 2.45
C GLU A 45 3.78 10.25 3.48
N PHE A 46 4.28 9.87 4.64
CA PHE A 46 4.60 10.79 5.72
C PHE A 46 6.07 10.71 6.07
N GLY A 47 6.62 11.83 6.53
CA GLY A 47 7.96 11.87 7.07
C GLY A 47 8.99 12.25 6.02
N THR A 48 10.17 12.64 6.49
CA THR A 48 11.27 13.02 5.63
C THR A 48 12.44 12.06 5.76
N ALA A 49 12.86 11.77 6.99
CA ALA A 49 13.96 10.86 7.22
C ALA A 49 13.47 9.41 7.19
N ARG A 50 12.41 9.15 7.91
CA ARG A 50 11.76 7.84 7.93
C ARG A 50 10.40 7.99 7.31
N LYS A 51 10.24 7.48 6.13
CA LYS A 51 8.97 7.64 5.43
C LYS A 51 8.03 6.52 5.76
N THR A 52 6.82 6.89 6.19
CA THR A 52 5.75 5.95 6.41
C THR A 52 4.81 6.03 5.22
N ARG A 53 4.64 4.92 4.54
CA ARG A 53 3.80 4.88 3.34
C ARG A 53 2.59 4.04 3.61
N LEU A 54 1.44 4.56 3.19
CA LEU A 54 0.18 3.84 3.26
C LEU A 54 -0.28 3.58 1.84
N TYR A 55 -0.77 2.38 1.60
CA TYR A 55 -1.15 1.94 0.26
C TYR A 55 -2.64 1.72 0.21
N LEU A 56 -3.26 2.03 -0.92
CA LEU A 56 -4.68 1.82 -1.10
C LEU A 56 -4.93 0.34 -1.38
N ARG A 57 -5.74 -0.27 -0.51
CA ARG A 57 -5.97 -1.71 -0.60
C ARG A 57 -6.50 -2.13 -1.97
N SER A 58 -7.43 -1.37 -2.52
CA SER A 58 -8.01 -1.74 -3.80
C SER A 58 -6.97 -1.71 -4.92
N ASP A 59 -6.03 -0.76 -4.87
CA ASP A 59 -4.96 -0.72 -5.86
C ASP A 59 -4.07 -1.95 -5.75
N LEU A 60 -3.79 -2.39 -4.54
CA LEU A 60 -2.95 -3.57 -4.34
C LEU A 60 -3.66 -4.83 -4.79
N GLU A 61 -4.95 -4.91 -4.54
CA GLU A 61 -5.74 -6.06 -4.98
C GLU A 61 -5.77 -6.12 -6.49
N GLU A 62 -5.91 -4.98 -7.12
CA GLU A 62 -5.90 -4.94 -8.58
C GLU A 62 -4.53 -5.30 -9.12
N TYR A 63 -3.46 -4.82 -8.50
CA TYR A 63 -2.11 -5.16 -8.91
C TYR A 63 -1.89 -6.67 -8.82
N ALA A 64 -2.31 -7.27 -7.71
CA ALA A 64 -2.15 -8.71 -7.51
C ALA A 64 -2.96 -9.50 -8.54
N LYS A 65 -4.14 -9.02 -8.85
CA LYS A 65 -5.02 -9.67 -9.81
C LYS A 65 -4.43 -9.64 -11.21
N ASN A 66 -3.79 -8.55 -11.57
CA ASN A 66 -3.22 -8.37 -12.91
C ASN A 66 -1.78 -8.81 -13.02
N LYS A 67 -1.17 -9.22 -11.92
CA LYS A 67 0.21 -9.65 -11.92
C LYS A 67 0.34 -10.97 -12.68
N ARG A 68 1.31 -11.04 -13.55
CA ARG A 68 1.54 -12.24 -14.32
C ARG A 68 2.83 -12.89 -13.87
N LYS A 69 2.85 -14.19 -13.93
CA LYS A 69 4.04 -14.93 -13.56
C LYS A 69 5.05 -14.86 -14.65
#